data_72d62d56ac78a8a975b6f87783c96932
#
_entry.id   72d62d56ac78a8a975b6f87783c96932
#
_cell.length_a   1.000
_cell.length_b   1.000
_cell.length_c   1.000
_cell.angle_alpha   90.00
_cell.angle_beta   90.00
_cell.angle_gamma   90.00
#
_symmetry.space_group_name_H-M   'P 1'
#
loop_
_entity.id
_entity.type
_entity.pdbx_description
1 polymer ?
#
loop_
_entity_poly.entity_id
_entity_poly.type
_entity_poly.pdbx_seq_one_letter_code
_entity_poly.pdbx_strand_id
1 'polypeptide(L)'
;MNSAEIFKKLLSFDLKWQDFDWLEGRGLSEFELLISVILTQNTNWNNVLKALENCKKAQISTLNQVANLDSKALAELIKPSGFYNTKAKRLKGLAEAILQEFDGMKSFKENVSREWLLGIKGLGYESVDGILNYLCKREILVVDNYTYRLALHLGYELEDYEDLREFFQNGIEQERRNLCQILGREYELYELYQIYHALIIAFGKVAFRGKKLSEKGEDWIKSLKML
;
A
#
# COMPACT_ATOMS: atom_id res chain seq x y z
N MET A 1 -7.64 -8.98 22.02
CA MET A 1 -7.63 -7.62 21.41
C MET A 1 -8.26 -7.70 20.03
N ASN A 2 -9.22 -6.84 19.73
CA ASN A 2 -9.88 -6.77 18.43
C ASN A 2 -9.12 -5.76 17.55
N SER A 3 -8.97 -6.04 16.27
CA SER A 3 -8.27 -5.14 15.33
C SER A 3 -8.91 -3.75 15.23
N ALA A 4 -10.24 -3.65 15.30
CA ALA A 4 -10.92 -2.36 15.33
C ALA A 4 -10.56 -1.50 16.55
N GLU A 5 -10.24 -2.12 17.70
CA GLU A 5 -9.75 -1.40 18.88
C GLU A 5 -8.33 -0.89 18.66
N ILE A 6 -7.48 -1.68 17.98
CA ILE A 6 -6.15 -1.21 17.56
C ILE A 6 -6.30 0.01 16.65
N PHE A 7 -7.21 -0.04 15.67
CA PHE A 7 -7.47 1.07 14.75
C PHE A 7 -7.88 2.34 15.53
N LYS A 8 -8.90 2.25 16.41
CA LYS A 8 -9.36 3.35 17.23
C LYS A 8 -8.25 3.92 18.11
N LYS A 9 -7.42 3.06 18.67
CA LYS A 9 -6.29 3.48 19.51
C LYS A 9 -5.21 4.18 18.67
N LEU A 10 -4.90 3.71 17.48
CA LEU A 10 -3.97 4.39 16.58
C LEU A 10 -4.48 5.78 16.19
N LEU A 11 -5.79 5.95 15.98
CA LEU A 11 -6.40 7.26 15.75
C LEU A 11 -6.22 8.23 16.93
N SER A 12 -6.11 7.73 18.16
CA SER A 12 -5.89 8.56 19.35
C SER A 12 -4.44 9.03 19.52
N PHE A 13 -3.51 8.47 18.78
CA PHE A 13 -2.12 8.90 18.80
C PHE A 13 -1.91 10.09 17.86
N ASP A 14 -0.97 10.98 18.22
CA ASP A 14 -0.54 12.08 17.33
C ASP A 14 0.26 11.55 16.14
N LEU A 15 -0.44 10.97 15.17
CA LEU A 15 0.10 10.39 13.95
C LEU A 15 -0.25 11.26 12.75
N LYS A 16 0.74 11.63 11.94
CA LYS A 16 0.56 12.42 10.72
C LYS A 16 0.23 11.54 9.51
N TRP A 17 -0.81 10.72 9.64
CA TRP A 17 -1.24 9.81 8.58
C TRP A 17 -1.94 10.53 7.42
N GLN A 18 -2.61 11.67 7.70
CA GLN A 18 -3.28 12.48 6.69
C GLN A 18 -2.32 13.15 5.70
N ASP A 19 -1.03 13.24 6.05
CA ASP A 19 -0.02 13.88 5.21
C ASP A 19 0.45 12.97 4.05
N PHE A 20 -0.03 11.74 3.98
CA PHE A 20 0.32 10.82 2.89
C PHE A 20 -0.42 11.18 1.61
N ASP A 21 0.30 11.62 0.61
CA ASP A 21 -0.19 12.03 -0.71
C ASP A 21 -0.75 10.89 -1.58
N TRP A 22 -0.40 9.63 -1.26
CA TRP A 22 -0.97 8.44 -1.89
C TRP A 22 -2.32 8.02 -1.29
N LEU A 23 -2.67 8.52 -0.11
CA LEU A 23 -3.92 8.21 0.56
C LEU A 23 -5.10 8.82 -0.23
N GLU A 24 -6.16 8.06 -0.40
CA GLU A 24 -7.35 8.44 -1.17
C GLU A 24 -7.04 8.83 -2.64
N GLY A 25 -5.89 8.40 -3.18
CA GLY A 25 -5.45 8.74 -4.54
C GLY A 25 -5.11 10.21 -4.75
N ARG A 26 -4.84 10.96 -3.69
CA ARG A 26 -4.56 12.40 -3.77
C ARG A 26 -3.38 12.69 -4.68
N GLY A 27 -3.62 13.42 -5.76
CA GLY A 27 -2.58 13.93 -6.64
C GLY A 27 -1.92 12.91 -7.57
N LEU A 28 -2.30 11.64 -7.52
CA LEU A 28 -1.81 10.60 -8.42
C LEU A 28 -2.89 10.16 -9.41
N SER A 29 -2.52 10.05 -10.68
CA SER A 29 -3.36 9.41 -11.69
C SER A 29 -3.46 7.89 -11.46
N GLU A 30 -4.44 7.23 -12.06
CA GLU A 30 -4.58 5.76 -11.99
C GLU A 30 -3.33 5.04 -12.52
N PHE A 31 -2.69 5.60 -13.55
CA PHE A 31 -1.43 5.10 -14.06
C PHE A 31 -0.31 5.23 -13.01
N GLU A 32 -0.17 6.38 -12.38
CA GLU A 32 0.83 6.61 -11.34
C GLU A 32 0.59 5.73 -10.11
N LEU A 33 -0.67 5.54 -9.70
CA LEU A 33 -1.02 4.59 -8.63
C LEU A 33 -0.57 3.17 -8.97
N LEU A 34 -0.86 2.69 -10.19
CA LEU A 34 -0.49 1.34 -10.60
C LEU A 34 1.03 1.13 -10.60
N ILE A 35 1.79 2.03 -11.24
CA ILE A 35 3.25 1.87 -11.31
C ILE A 35 3.92 2.10 -9.96
N SER A 36 3.35 2.94 -9.09
CA SER A 36 3.91 3.23 -7.76
C SER A 36 4.00 1.98 -6.88
N VAL A 37 3.08 1.03 -7.04
CA VAL A 37 3.10 -0.24 -6.30
C VAL A 37 4.38 -1.03 -6.56
N ILE A 38 4.88 -1.05 -7.80
CA ILE A 38 6.17 -1.68 -8.13
C ILE A 38 7.34 -0.79 -7.70
N LEU A 39 7.21 0.53 -7.89
CA LEU A 39 8.27 1.48 -7.54
C LEU A 39 8.51 1.53 -6.02
N THR A 40 7.51 1.26 -5.19
CA THR A 40 7.60 1.26 -3.72
C THR A 40 8.35 0.05 -3.15
N GLN A 41 8.47 -1.04 -3.89
CA GLN A 41 9.14 -2.25 -3.41
C GLN A 41 10.58 -1.96 -2.92
N ASN A 42 10.82 -2.17 -1.62
CA ASN A 42 12.12 -1.95 -0.97
C ASN A 42 12.71 -0.54 -1.18
N THR A 43 11.87 0.50 -1.19
CA THR A 43 12.34 1.88 -1.25
C THR A 43 11.43 2.82 -0.44
N ASN A 44 11.90 4.05 -0.21
CA ASN A 44 11.08 5.07 0.44
C ASN A 44 10.23 5.85 -0.57
N TRP A 45 9.11 6.38 -0.10
CA TRP A 45 8.12 7.07 -0.92
C TRP A 45 8.68 8.30 -1.66
N ASN A 46 9.59 9.07 -1.05
CA ASN A 46 10.21 10.22 -1.72
C ASN A 46 10.97 9.81 -2.99
N ASN A 47 11.55 8.63 -3.02
CA ASN A 47 12.22 8.10 -4.21
C ASN A 47 11.21 7.65 -5.27
N VAL A 48 10.04 7.15 -4.86
CA VAL A 48 8.92 6.86 -5.77
C VAL A 48 8.46 8.15 -6.45
N LEU A 49 8.20 9.21 -5.69
CA LEU A 49 7.79 10.51 -6.23
C LEU A 49 8.79 11.06 -7.26
N LYS A 50 10.10 10.96 -6.98
CA LYS A 50 11.15 11.36 -7.95
C LYS A 50 11.08 10.53 -9.24
N ALA A 51 10.83 9.23 -9.15
CA ALA A 51 10.69 8.36 -10.32
C ALA A 51 9.42 8.70 -11.12
N LEU A 52 8.28 8.93 -10.45
CA LEU A 52 7.05 9.39 -11.09
C LEU A 52 7.23 10.73 -11.80
N GLU A 53 7.91 11.68 -11.16
CA GLU A 53 8.20 12.99 -11.76
C GLU A 53 9.08 12.87 -13.02
N ASN A 54 10.07 11.95 -13.03
CA ASN A 54 10.86 11.68 -14.23
C ASN A 54 10.00 11.10 -15.35
N CYS A 55 9.10 10.15 -15.03
CA CYS A 55 8.15 9.61 -16.01
C CYS A 55 7.26 10.71 -16.58
N LYS A 56 6.73 11.59 -15.73
CA LYS A 56 5.90 12.75 -16.13
C LYS A 56 6.64 13.70 -17.06
N LYS A 57 7.91 14.06 -16.73
CA LYS A 57 8.76 14.91 -17.58
C LYS A 57 9.05 14.28 -18.94
N ALA A 58 9.17 12.95 -18.98
CA ALA A 58 9.33 12.17 -20.21
C ALA A 58 8.01 11.89 -20.93
N GLN A 59 6.89 12.44 -20.43
CA GLN A 59 5.54 12.23 -20.98
C GLN A 59 5.10 10.76 -21.02
N ILE A 60 5.58 9.94 -20.09
CA ILE A 60 5.17 8.55 -19.90
C ILE A 60 4.02 8.52 -18.90
N SER A 61 2.81 8.26 -19.39
CA SER A 61 1.56 8.31 -18.61
C SER A 61 0.56 7.19 -18.93
N THR A 62 0.96 6.22 -19.77
CA THR A 62 0.09 5.13 -20.19
C THR A 62 0.80 3.78 -20.20
N LEU A 63 0.03 2.70 -20.06
CA LEU A 63 0.55 1.33 -20.16
C LEU A 63 1.20 1.04 -21.52
N ASN A 64 0.59 1.52 -22.61
CA ASN A 64 1.14 1.37 -23.95
C ASN A 64 2.55 1.99 -24.07
N GLN A 65 2.76 3.18 -23.49
CA GLN A 65 4.06 3.82 -23.51
C GLN A 65 5.09 3.02 -22.70
N VAL A 66 4.71 2.48 -21.53
CA VAL A 66 5.59 1.62 -20.72
C VAL A 66 5.95 0.33 -21.46
N ALA A 67 4.96 -0.34 -22.05
CA ALA A 67 5.15 -1.58 -22.79
C ALA A 67 6.09 -1.40 -24.01
N ASN A 68 5.96 -0.28 -24.72
CA ASN A 68 6.76 -0.01 -25.94
C ASN A 68 8.11 0.70 -25.67
N LEU A 69 8.32 1.26 -24.48
CA LEU A 69 9.58 1.95 -24.16
C LEU A 69 10.74 0.94 -24.07
N ASP A 70 11.91 1.33 -24.54
CA ASP A 70 13.12 0.53 -24.30
C ASP A 70 13.36 0.31 -22.80
N SER A 71 13.73 -0.91 -22.42
CA SER A 71 13.89 -1.29 -21.01
C SER A 71 14.99 -0.50 -20.29
N LYS A 72 16.06 -0.08 -20.99
CA LYS A 72 17.12 0.74 -20.41
C LYS A 72 16.65 2.18 -20.22
N ALA A 73 15.89 2.71 -21.19
CA ALA A 73 15.29 4.05 -21.07
C ALA A 73 14.31 4.11 -19.89
N LEU A 74 13.42 3.11 -19.74
CA LEU A 74 12.52 3.03 -18.57
C LEU A 74 13.33 2.93 -17.27
N ALA A 75 14.37 2.09 -17.24
CA ALA A 75 15.21 1.91 -16.04
C ALA A 75 15.87 3.23 -15.60
N GLU A 76 16.36 4.06 -16.53
CA GLU A 76 16.95 5.36 -16.21
C GLU A 76 15.89 6.34 -15.64
N LEU A 77 14.66 6.36 -16.16
CA LEU A 77 13.59 7.20 -15.63
C LEU A 77 13.26 6.85 -14.17
N ILE A 78 13.16 5.55 -13.86
CA ILE A 78 12.80 5.08 -12.53
C ILE A 78 13.99 4.82 -11.59
N LYS A 79 15.19 5.23 -11.98
CA LYS A 79 16.45 5.02 -11.24
C LYS A 79 16.39 5.47 -9.76
N PRO A 80 15.72 6.58 -9.41
CA PRO A 80 15.57 6.97 -8.00
C PRO A 80 14.92 5.90 -7.12
N SER A 81 14.05 5.04 -7.68
CA SER A 81 13.34 3.99 -6.91
C SER A 81 14.22 2.82 -6.46
N GLY A 82 15.49 2.73 -6.90
CA GLY A 82 16.38 1.59 -6.64
C GLY A 82 15.95 0.31 -7.37
N PHE A 83 16.84 -0.66 -7.48
CA PHE A 83 16.58 -1.92 -8.22
C PHE A 83 15.94 -1.71 -9.60
N TYR A 84 16.24 -0.59 -10.22
CA TYR A 84 15.54 -0.03 -11.37
C TYR A 84 15.52 -0.94 -12.60
N ASN A 85 16.58 -1.72 -12.84
CA ASN A 85 16.60 -2.69 -13.95
C ASN A 85 15.56 -3.80 -13.76
N THR A 86 15.42 -4.31 -12.52
CA THR A 86 14.42 -5.31 -12.16
C THR A 86 13.02 -4.73 -12.20
N LYS A 87 12.84 -3.51 -11.64
CA LYS A 87 11.55 -2.82 -11.63
C LYS A 87 11.09 -2.45 -13.03
N ALA A 88 11.98 -2.00 -13.92
CA ALA A 88 11.65 -1.75 -15.32
C ALA A 88 11.10 -3.00 -16.02
N LYS A 89 11.74 -4.16 -15.83
CA LYS A 89 11.24 -5.43 -16.37
C LYS A 89 9.87 -5.82 -15.80
N ARG A 90 9.65 -5.62 -14.49
CA ARG A 90 8.36 -5.88 -13.83
C ARG A 90 7.27 -4.96 -14.35
N LEU A 91 7.55 -3.67 -14.48
CA LEU A 91 6.61 -2.68 -15.01
C LEU A 91 6.20 -3.00 -16.45
N LYS A 92 7.17 -3.33 -17.30
CA LYS A 92 6.87 -3.74 -18.69
C LYS A 92 6.01 -5.00 -18.71
N GLY A 93 6.41 -6.04 -17.98
CA GLY A 93 5.65 -7.29 -17.92
C GLY A 93 4.22 -7.10 -17.41
N LEU A 94 4.03 -6.25 -16.39
CA LEU A 94 2.68 -5.89 -15.90
C LEU A 94 1.89 -5.13 -16.95
N ALA A 95 2.50 -4.13 -17.62
CA ALA A 95 1.83 -3.34 -18.64
C ALA A 95 1.43 -4.20 -19.85
N GLU A 96 2.32 -5.06 -20.34
CA GLU A 96 2.07 -6.01 -21.43
C GLU A 96 0.93 -6.98 -21.06
N ALA A 97 0.97 -7.58 -19.85
CA ALA A 97 -0.05 -8.50 -19.41
C ALA A 97 -1.45 -7.83 -19.30
N ILE A 98 -1.51 -6.60 -18.76
CA ILE A 98 -2.78 -5.86 -18.69
C ILE A 98 -3.32 -5.55 -20.08
N LEU A 99 -2.47 -5.11 -21.02
CA LEU A 99 -2.87 -4.79 -22.37
C LEU A 99 -3.28 -6.02 -23.20
N GLN A 100 -2.74 -7.18 -22.86
CA GLN A 100 -3.09 -8.45 -23.51
C GLN A 100 -4.43 -9.01 -23.02
N GLU A 101 -4.72 -8.90 -21.73
CA GLU A 101 -5.88 -9.55 -21.09
C GLU A 101 -7.10 -8.63 -21.00
N PHE A 102 -6.88 -7.31 -20.85
CA PHE A 102 -7.94 -6.34 -20.59
C PHE A 102 -8.00 -5.26 -21.66
N ASP A 103 -9.22 -4.78 -21.95
CA ASP A 103 -9.44 -3.62 -22.82
C ASP A 103 -9.17 -2.31 -22.07
N GLY A 104 -7.90 -2.09 -21.70
CA GLY A 104 -7.42 -0.89 -21.01
C GLY A 104 -7.66 -0.85 -19.50
N MET A 105 -7.35 0.30 -18.90
CA MET A 105 -7.31 0.50 -17.44
C MET A 105 -8.70 0.33 -16.79
N LYS A 106 -9.76 0.76 -17.45
CA LYS A 106 -11.13 0.64 -16.91
C LYS A 106 -11.52 -0.83 -16.76
N SER A 107 -11.40 -1.61 -17.85
CA SER A 107 -11.71 -3.04 -17.86
C SER A 107 -10.82 -3.80 -16.86
N PHE A 108 -9.53 -3.46 -16.76
CA PHE A 108 -8.61 -4.01 -15.76
C PHE A 108 -9.14 -3.80 -14.34
N LYS A 109 -9.47 -2.57 -13.94
CA LYS A 109 -9.95 -2.26 -12.59
C LYS A 109 -11.23 -3.00 -12.22
N GLU A 110 -12.15 -3.14 -13.18
CA GLU A 110 -13.44 -3.79 -12.97
C GLU A 110 -13.32 -5.31 -12.86
N ASN A 111 -12.43 -5.93 -13.63
CA ASN A 111 -12.44 -7.38 -13.86
C ASN A 111 -11.23 -8.14 -13.34
N VAL A 112 -10.14 -7.46 -12.92
CA VAL A 112 -8.93 -8.14 -12.45
C VAL A 112 -9.20 -8.95 -11.19
N SER A 113 -8.73 -10.21 -11.16
CA SER A 113 -8.76 -11.05 -9.96
C SER A 113 -7.43 -10.99 -9.20
N ARG A 114 -7.48 -11.33 -7.92
CA ARG A 114 -6.30 -11.41 -7.07
C ARG A 114 -5.35 -12.51 -7.56
N GLU A 115 -5.91 -13.64 -7.96
CA GLU A 115 -5.16 -14.80 -8.48
C GLU A 115 -4.42 -14.43 -9.76
N TRP A 116 -5.06 -13.70 -10.67
CA TRP A 116 -4.41 -13.23 -11.89
C TRP A 116 -3.21 -12.33 -11.58
N LEU A 117 -3.37 -11.39 -10.67
CA LEU A 117 -2.27 -10.51 -10.23
C LEU A 117 -1.13 -11.29 -9.56
N LEU A 118 -1.43 -12.28 -8.72
CA LEU A 118 -0.43 -13.14 -8.10
C LEU A 118 0.35 -13.97 -9.13
N GLY A 119 -0.25 -14.26 -10.28
CA GLY A 119 0.43 -14.90 -11.42
C GLY A 119 1.44 -14.00 -12.13
N ILE A 120 1.40 -12.67 -11.93
CA ILE A 120 2.32 -11.73 -12.56
C ILE A 120 3.69 -11.75 -11.87
N LYS A 121 4.73 -12.06 -12.63
CA LYS A 121 6.09 -12.15 -12.11
C LYS A 121 6.54 -10.84 -11.45
N GLY A 122 6.81 -10.92 -10.16
CA GLY A 122 7.36 -9.79 -9.38
C GLY A 122 6.32 -9.01 -8.59
N LEU A 123 5.04 -9.43 -8.63
CA LEU A 123 4.03 -9.01 -7.70
C LEU A 123 3.93 -10.05 -6.56
N GLY A 124 4.09 -9.61 -5.31
CA GLY A 124 3.77 -10.37 -4.11
C GLY A 124 2.45 -9.91 -3.53
N TYR A 125 1.98 -10.56 -2.50
CA TYR A 125 0.70 -10.28 -1.81
C TYR A 125 0.50 -8.79 -1.49
N GLU A 126 1.47 -8.13 -0.86
CA GLU A 126 1.42 -6.69 -0.53
C GLU A 126 1.18 -5.82 -1.78
N SER A 127 1.91 -6.11 -2.88
CA SER A 127 1.76 -5.36 -4.13
C SER A 127 0.40 -5.63 -4.79
N VAL A 128 -0.06 -6.88 -4.78
CA VAL A 128 -1.36 -7.28 -5.33
C VAL A 128 -2.50 -6.62 -4.57
N ASP A 129 -2.49 -6.72 -3.25
CA ASP A 129 -3.52 -6.11 -2.40
C ASP A 129 -3.46 -4.57 -2.48
N GLY A 130 -2.26 -3.99 -2.68
CA GLY A 130 -2.10 -2.57 -2.97
C GLY A 130 -2.78 -2.14 -4.27
N ILE A 131 -2.63 -2.89 -5.36
CA ILE A 131 -3.35 -2.63 -6.62
C ILE A 131 -4.87 -2.75 -6.40
N LEU A 132 -5.31 -3.83 -5.76
CA LEU A 132 -6.74 -4.08 -5.55
C LEU A 132 -7.40 -3.02 -4.68
N ASN A 133 -6.76 -2.61 -3.58
CA ASN A 133 -7.32 -1.62 -2.69
C ASN A 133 -7.21 -0.19 -3.24
N TYR A 134 -6.00 0.28 -3.59
CA TYR A 134 -5.79 1.69 -3.93
C TYR A 134 -6.27 2.04 -5.34
N LEU A 135 -6.10 1.14 -6.32
CA LEU A 135 -6.50 1.40 -7.69
C LEU A 135 -7.90 0.87 -8.01
N CYS A 136 -8.19 -0.38 -7.62
CA CYS A 136 -9.45 -1.04 -7.95
C CYS A 136 -10.55 -0.82 -6.91
N LYS A 137 -10.25 -0.17 -5.77
CA LYS A 137 -11.19 0.14 -4.66
C LYS A 137 -11.87 -1.12 -4.09
N ARG A 138 -11.12 -2.23 -4.03
CA ARG A 138 -11.60 -3.48 -3.45
C ARG A 138 -11.46 -3.44 -1.92
N GLU A 139 -12.37 -4.11 -1.25
CA GLU A 139 -12.43 -4.23 0.21
C GLU A 139 -11.40 -5.23 0.73
N ILE A 140 -10.13 -4.91 0.56
CA ILE A 140 -8.98 -5.70 1.01
C ILE A 140 -7.99 -4.80 1.75
N LEU A 141 -7.55 -5.22 2.93
CA LEU A 141 -6.55 -4.49 3.70
C LEU A 141 -5.14 -4.83 3.19
N VAL A 142 -4.35 -3.81 2.95
CA VAL A 142 -2.91 -3.98 2.68
C VAL A 142 -2.19 -4.12 4.00
N VAL A 143 -1.41 -5.19 4.16
CA VAL A 143 -0.50 -5.38 5.29
C VAL A 143 0.94 -5.40 4.79
N ASP A 144 1.84 -4.87 5.60
CA ASP A 144 3.23 -4.65 5.25
C ASP A 144 4.18 -5.03 6.40
N ASN A 145 5.44 -4.75 6.23
CA ASN A 145 6.43 -4.99 7.28
C ASN A 145 6.16 -4.19 8.58
N TYR A 146 5.52 -3.03 8.52
CA TYR A 146 5.12 -2.29 9.73
C TYR A 146 3.96 -2.99 10.44
N THR A 147 3.02 -3.53 9.69
CA THR A 147 1.90 -4.34 10.21
C THR A 147 2.42 -5.59 10.92
N TYR A 148 3.32 -6.33 10.27
CA TYR A 148 3.97 -7.49 10.88
C TYR A 148 4.69 -7.15 12.18
N ARG A 149 5.46 -6.07 12.19
CA ARG A 149 6.20 -5.63 13.38
C ARG A 149 5.27 -5.16 14.49
N LEU A 150 4.17 -4.51 14.16
CA LEU A 150 3.14 -4.13 15.14
C LEU A 150 2.54 -5.39 15.77
N ALA A 151 2.13 -6.37 14.97
CA ALA A 151 1.61 -7.65 15.45
C ALA A 151 2.60 -8.33 16.41
N LEU A 152 3.86 -8.46 16.01
CA LEU A 152 4.90 -9.10 16.80
C LEU A 152 5.10 -8.41 18.17
N HIS A 153 5.13 -7.07 18.19
CA HIS A 153 5.25 -6.32 19.45
C HIS A 153 3.99 -6.37 20.32
N LEU A 154 2.84 -6.64 19.73
CA LEU A 154 1.60 -6.92 20.47
C LEU A 154 1.55 -8.36 21.04
N GLY A 155 2.46 -9.23 20.62
CA GLY A 155 2.54 -10.63 21.06
C GLY A 155 1.87 -11.62 20.12
N TYR A 156 1.57 -11.22 18.87
CA TYR A 156 1.02 -12.10 17.84
C TYR A 156 2.14 -12.54 16.89
N GLU A 157 2.35 -13.84 16.79
CA GLU A 157 3.29 -14.48 15.85
C GLU A 157 2.54 -14.91 14.59
N LEU A 158 2.28 -13.97 13.70
CA LEU A 158 1.57 -14.16 12.43
C LEU A 158 2.59 -14.05 11.30
N GLU A 159 3.22 -15.17 10.92
CA GLU A 159 4.27 -15.18 9.90
C GLU A 159 3.71 -15.23 8.48
N ASP A 160 2.53 -15.83 8.30
CA ASP A 160 1.84 -15.88 7.02
C ASP A 160 1.15 -14.54 6.70
N TYR A 161 1.25 -14.12 5.43
CA TYR A 161 0.66 -12.85 4.99
C TYR A 161 -0.86 -12.85 5.14
N GLU A 162 -1.52 -13.97 4.81
CA GLU A 162 -2.98 -14.06 4.87
C GLU A 162 -3.47 -14.02 6.32
N ASP A 163 -2.81 -14.75 7.23
CA ASP A 163 -3.14 -14.73 8.66
C ASP A 163 -3.01 -13.32 9.23
N LEU A 164 -1.91 -12.61 8.85
CA LEU A 164 -1.68 -11.24 9.26
C LEU A 164 -2.77 -10.30 8.71
N ARG A 165 -3.12 -10.44 7.43
CA ARG A 165 -4.16 -9.64 6.78
C ARG A 165 -5.53 -9.89 7.41
N GLU A 166 -5.90 -11.16 7.58
CA GLU A 166 -7.18 -11.53 8.19
C GLU A 166 -7.30 -11.01 9.61
N PHE A 167 -6.26 -11.13 10.43
CA PHE A 167 -6.26 -10.59 11.79
C PHE A 167 -6.53 -9.08 11.81
N PHE A 168 -5.82 -8.29 10.99
CA PHE A 168 -5.98 -6.84 10.98
C PHE A 168 -7.24 -6.38 10.24
N GLN A 169 -7.76 -7.14 9.30
CA GLN A 169 -8.99 -6.84 8.57
C GLN A 169 -10.23 -7.16 9.39
N ASN A 170 -10.15 -8.19 10.24
CA ASN A 170 -11.29 -8.69 11.01
C ASN A 170 -11.86 -7.64 11.97
N GLY A 171 -13.17 -7.49 11.98
CA GLY A 171 -13.91 -6.60 12.87
C GLY A 171 -14.03 -5.15 12.39
N ILE A 172 -13.30 -4.74 11.32
CA ILE A 172 -13.37 -3.36 10.80
C ILE A 172 -14.74 -3.08 10.18
N GLU A 173 -15.30 -4.03 9.41
CA GLU A 173 -16.61 -3.88 8.78
C GLU A 173 -17.72 -3.68 9.82
N GLN A 174 -17.73 -4.50 10.88
CA GLN A 174 -18.71 -4.41 11.97
C GLN A 174 -18.62 -3.07 12.72
N GLU A 175 -17.43 -2.50 12.79
CA GLU A 175 -17.17 -1.22 13.46
C GLU A 175 -17.20 -0.01 12.51
N ARG A 176 -17.50 -0.20 11.22
CA ARG A 176 -17.49 0.84 10.18
C ARG A 176 -18.21 2.11 10.64
N ARG A 177 -19.45 1.97 11.13
CA ARG A 177 -20.27 3.13 11.58
C ARG A 177 -19.58 3.93 12.68
N ASN A 178 -19.01 3.24 13.66
CA ASN A 178 -18.32 3.86 14.78
C ASN A 178 -17.02 4.54 14.31
N LEU A 179 -16.25 3.89 13.46
CA LEU A 179 -15.03 4.46 12.87
C LEU A 179 -15.33 5.72 12.03
N CYS A 180 -16.40 5.70 11.23
CA CYS A 180 -16.86 6.86 10.47
C CYS A 180 -17.24 8.04 11.42
N GLN A 181 -17.92 7.77 12.53
CA GLN A 181 -18.24 8.79 13.52
C GLN A 181 -16.98 9.42 14.14
N ILE A 182 -15.99 8.60 14.50
CA ILE A 182 -14.70 9.09 15.03
C ILE A 182 -13.96 9.93 14.00
N LEU A 183 -13.97 9.51 12.72
CA LEU A 183 -13.29 10.18 11.60
C LEU A 183 -14.06 11.40 11.07
N GLY A 184 -15.32 11.59 11.48
CA GLY A 184 -16.13 12.78 11.18
C GLY A 184 -16.81 12.80 9.80
N ARG A 185 -16.75 11.70 9.03
CA ARG A 185 -17.51 11.53 7.77
C ARG A 185 -17.78 10.04 7.46
N GLU A 186 -18.68 9.80 6.51
CA GLU A 186 -18.87 8.45 5.97
C GLU A 186 -17.69 8.04 5.09
N TYR A 187 -17.28 6.79 5.25
CA TYR A 187 -16.22 6.14 4.48
C TYR A 187 -16.69 4.80 3.95
N GLU A 188 -16.30 4.46 2.73
CA GLU A 188 -16.41 3.10 2.22
C GLU A 188 -15.40 2.18 2.94
N LEU A 189 -15.66 0.88 2.94
CA LEU A 189 -14.81 -0.06 3.68
C LEU A 189 -13.36 -0.06 3.16
N TYR A 190 -13.17 0.02 1.82
CA TYR A 190 -11.84 0.12 1.24
C TYR A 190 -11.09 1.38 1.69
N GLU A 191 -11.79 2.52 1.90
CA GLU A 191 -11.17 3.75 2.41
C GLU A 191 -10.73 3.60 3.86
N LEU A 192 -11.53 2.93 4.71
CA LEU A 192 -11.13 2.63 6.08
C LEU A 192 -9.88 1.75 6.11
N TYR A 193 -9.76 0.79 5.21
CA TYR A 193 -8.55 -0.02 5.10
C TYR A 193 -7.33 0.82 4.66
N GLN A 194 -7.50 1.79 3.76
CA GLN A 194 -6.44 2.73 3.40
C GLN A 194 -5.99 3.56 4.60
N ILE A 195 -6.94 4.10 5.37
CA ILE A 195 -6.65 4.88 6.58
C ILE A 195 -5.92 4.01 7.61
N TYR A 196 -6.38 2.78 7.81
CA TYR A 196 -5.76 1.88 8.77
C TYR A 196 -4.32 1.54 8.38
N HIS A 197 -4.07 1.21 7.12
CA HIS A 197 -2.72 1.01 6.60
C HIS A 197 -1.86 2.27 6.78
N ALA A 198 -2.38 3.45 6.47
CA ALA A 198 -1.68 4.73 6.67
C ALA A 198 -1.32 4.98 8.14
N LEU A 199 -2.23 4.71 9.07
CA LEU A 199 -1.99 4.79 10.51
C LEU A 199 -0.88 3.84 10.96
N ILE A 200 -0.89 2.59 10.50
CA ILE A 200 0.15 1.61 10.83
C ILE A 200 1.52 2.06 10.31
N ILE A 201 1.59 2.58 9.08
CA ILE A 201 2.84 3.16 8.53
C ILE A 201 3.30 4.37 9.36
N ALA A 202 2.39 5.29 9.68
CA ALA A 202 2.72 6.48 10.47
C ALA A 202 3.19 6.10 11.88
N PHE A 203 2.51 5.15 12.52
CA PHE A 203 2.94 4.56 13.79
C PHE A 203 4.34 3.95 13.65
N GLY A 204 4.54 3.10 12.65
CA GLY A 204 5.80 2.39 12.45
C GLY A 204 7.00 3.32 12.21
N LYS A 205 6.80 4.42 11.49
CA LYS A 205 7.85 5.43 11.26
C LYS A 205 8.31 6.11 12.55
N VAL A 206 7.44 6.26 13.55
CA VAL A 206 7.76 6.86 14.84
C VAL A 206 8.22 5.82 15.86
N ALA A 207 7.50 4.69 15.93
CA ALA A 207 7.69 3.68 16.96
C ALA A 207 8.93 2.80 16.73
N PHE A 208 9.36 2.60 15.47
CA PHE A 208 10.43 1.66 15.18
C PHE A 208 11.76 2.33 14.80
N ARG A 209 12.83 1.91 15.44
CA ARG A 209 14.23 2.28 15.12
C ARG A 209 15.01 1.01 14.72
N GLY A 210 15.07 0.74 13.41
CA GLY A 210 15.56 -0.55 12.93
C GLY A 210 14.70 -1.69 13.49
N LYS A 211 15.30 -2.65 14.21
CA LYS A 211 14.60 -3.76 14.86
C LYS A 211 14.05 -3.44 16.25
N LYS A 212 14.42 -2.30 16.85
CA LYS A 212 14.03 -1.92 18.21
C LYS A 212 12.87 -0.93 18.20
N LEU A 213 12.20 -0.82 19.34
CA LEU A 213 11.26 0.27 19.60
C LEU A 213 12.03 1.55 19.97
N SER A 214 11.46 2.70 19.63
CA SER A 214 11.80 3.97 20.23
C SER A 214 11.14 4.07 21.61
N GLU A 215 11.59 5.00 22.46
CA GLU A 215 10.95 5.28 23.77
C GLU A 215 9.44 5.52 23.61
N LYS A 216 9.05 6.39 22.67
CA LYS A 216 7.64 6.64 22.34
C LYS A 216 6.92 5.40 21.84
N GLY A 217 7.60 4.55 21.08
CA GLY A 217 7.08 3.27 20.60
C GLY A 217 6.80 2.28 21.73
N GLU A 218 7.67 2.23 22.75
CA GLU A 218 7.45 1.39 23.93
C GLU A 218 6.19 1.80 24.69
N ASP A 219 6.00 3.10 24.93
CA ASP A 219 4.82 3.63 25.60
C ASP A 219 3.53 3.36 24.82
N TRP A 220 3.58 3.53 23.49
CA TRP A 220 2.44 3.26 22.64
C TRP A 220 2.09 1.77 22.58
N ILE A 221 3.08 0.88 22.49
CA ILE A 221 2.84 -0.58 22.54
C ILE A 221 2.27 -0.99 23.90
N LYS A 222 2.77 -0.46 25.02
CA LYS A 222 2.18 -0.70 26.34
C LYS A 222 0.70 -0.28 26.37
N SER A 223 0.39 0.91 25.85
CA SER A 223 -0.98 1.43 25.79
C SER A 223 -1.91 0.58 24.90
N LEU A 224 -1.39 0.01 23.79
CA LEU A 224 -2.13 -0.92 22.96
C LEU A 224 -2.39 -2.26 23.66
N LYS A 225 -1.43 -2.77 24.42
CA LYS A 225 -1.59 -4.03 25.18
C LYS A 225 -2.58 -3.96 26.33
N MET A 226 -3.03 -2.76 26.68
CA MET A 226 -4.04 -2.55 27.73
C MET A 226 -5.49 -2.60 27.20
N LEU A 227 -5.67 -2.75 25.87
CA LEU A 227 -6.96 -2.99 25.23
C LEU A 227 -7.40 -4.46 25.40
#